data_939346d40f6291b4daebc23302da6e98
#
_entry.id   939346d40f6291b4daebc23302da6e98
#
_cell.length_a   1.000
_cell.length_b   1.000
_cell.length_c   1.000
_cell.angle_alpha   90.00
_cell.angle_beta   90.00
_cell.angle_gamma   90.00
#
_symmetry.space_group_name_H-M   'P 1'
#
loop_
_entity.id
_entity.type
_entity.pdbx_description
1 polymer ?
#
loop_
_entity_poly.entity_id
_entity_poly.type
_entity_poly.pdbx_seq_one_letter_code
_entity_poly.pdbx_strand_id
1 'polypeptide(L)'
;MRMILAVTAVLYSASAFAQADKPPMVGDKPLVQVQPKGTKEAAAAPKGKPQSIAVRLQACLEIDDGTKDRLNCYDAVIPPAPKPKPAKAKGYADCRFFKEEDERLSCFNGFAESIPRLPKT
;
A
#
# COMPACT_ATOMS: atom_id res chain seq x y z
N MET A 1 64.77 9.50 16.30
CA MET A 1 63.43 9.38 15.69
C MET A 1 62.60 8.47 16.57
N ARG A 2 61.69 9.05 17.30
CA ARG A 2 60.85 8.32 18.27
C ARG A 2 59.42 8.28 17.69
N MET A 3 59.05 7.11 17.20
CA MET A 3 57.67 6.84 16.79
C MET A 3 56.81 6.69 18.04
N ILE A 4 55.85 7.58 18.18
CA ILE A 4 54.82 7.48 19.21
C ILE A 4 53.62 6.81 18.55
N LEU A 5 53.38 5.55 18.88
CA LEU A 5 52.16 4.82 18.52
C LEU A 5 51.05 5.26 19.47
N ALA A 6 50.15 6.05 18.95
CA ALA A 6 48.89 6.34 19.65
C ALA A 6 47.91 5.21 19.40
N VAL A 7 47.69 4.39 20.40
CA VAL A 7 46.64 3.38 20.40
C VAL A 7 45.34 4.05 20.80
N THR A 8 44.47 4.30 19.85
CA THR A 8 43.12 4.74 20.13
C THR A 8 42.25 3.52 20.45
N ALA A 9 41.95 3.35 21.72
CA ALA A 9 40.97 2.39 22.16
C ALA A 9 39.57 2.86 21.78
N VAL A 10 38.98 2.20 20.82
CA VAL A 10 37.58 2.40 20.47
C VAL A 10 36.71 1.61 21.45
N LEU A 11 36.10 2.33 22.38
CA LEU A 11 35.10 1.77 23.27
C LEU A 11 33.84 1.52 22.52
N TYR A 12 33.59 0.29 22.13
CA TYR A 12 32.29 -0.16 21.65
C TYR A 12 31.32 -0.20 22.83
N SER A 13 30.49 0.82 22.93
CA SER A 13 29.34 0.79 23.81
C SER A 13 28.29 -0.16 23.19
N ALA A 14 28.28 -1.39 23.66
CA ALA A 14 27.19 -2.29 23.38
C ALA A 14 25.94 -1.79 24.10
N SER A 15 25.08 -1.08 23.37
CA SER A 15 23.75 -0.78 23.84
C SER A 15 22.95 -2.09 23.86
N ALA A 16 22.88 -2.70 25.01
CA ALA A 16 21.96 -3.79 25.24
C ALA A 16 20.53 -3.25 25.14
N PHE A 17 19.93 -3.40 24.00
CA PHE A 17 18.49 -3.26 23.88
C PHE A 17 17.86 -4.42 24.64
N ALA A 18 17.49 -4.15 25.88
CA ALA A 18 16.63 -5.04 26.61
C ALA A 18 15.28 -5.05 25.88
N GLN A 19 15.12 -5.98 24.99
CA GLN A 19 13.82 -6.27 24.40
C GLN A 19 13.01 -6.94 25.49
N ALA A 20 12.08 -6.18 26.02
CA ALA A 20 11.04 -6.75 26.87
C ALA A 20 10.09 -7.54 25.96
N ASP A 21 10.47 -8.77 25.68
CA ASP A 21 9.70 -9.67 24.78
C ASP A 21 8.43 -10.22 25.42
N LYS A 22 8.00 -9.65 26.54
CA LYS A 22 6.75 -10.11 27.14
C LYS A 22 5.69 -9.04 27.00
N PRO A 23 4.60 -9.35 26.26
CA PRO A 23 3.45 -8.48 26.23
C PRO A 23 2.90 -8.29 27.63
N PRO A 24 2.39 -7.12 27.98
CA PRO A 24 1.77 -6.89 29.26
C PRO A 24 0.62 -7.87 29.48
N MET A 25 0.69 -8.62 30.56
CA MET A 25 -0.33 -9.57 30.93
C MET A 25 -1.22 -8.98 32.02
N VAL A 26 -2.51 -9.14 31.85
CA VAL A 26 -3.48 -8.88 32.93
C VAL A 26 -4.07 -10.23 33.33
N GLY A 27 -3.65 -10.69 34.50
CA GLY A 27 -3.95 -12.05 34.94
C GLY A 27 -3.27 -13.10 34.06
N ASP A 28 -3.84 -14.26 33.93
CA ASP A 28 -3.31 -15.38 33.14
C ASP A 28 -3.62 -15.30 31.64
N LYS A 29 -4.23 -14.20 31.20
CA LYS A 29 -4.56 -14.01 29.79
C LYS A 29 -3.68 -12.94 29.18
N PRO A 30 -3.00 -13.23 28.04
CA PRO A 30 -2.31 -12.18 27.31
C PRO A 30 -3.35 -11.14 26.87
N LEU A 31 -3.06 -9.88 27.13
CA LEU A 31 -3.79 -8.81 26.47
C LEU A 31 -3.56 -9.01 24.98
N VAL A 32 -4.60 -9.44 24.30
CA VAL A 32 -4.63 -9.38 22.86
C VAL A 32 -4.61 -7.88 22.53
N GLN A 33 -3.42 -7.33 22.39
CA GLN A 33 -3.30 -6.10 21.67
C GLN A 33 -3.86 -6.40 20.28
N VAL A 34 -5.04 -5.87 20.04
CA VAL A 34 -5.44 -5.61 18.67
C VAL A 34 -4.43 -4.58 18.17
N GLN A 35 -3.28 -5.07 17.76
CA GLN A 35 -2.40 -4.24 16.96
C GLN A 35 -3.28 -3.70 15.85
N PRO A 36 -3.38 -2.39 15.72
CA PRO A 36 -3.74 -1.83 14.44
C PRO A 36 -2.64 -2.31 13.53
N LYS A 37 -2.94 -3.39 12.84
CA LYS A 37 -2.00 -4.05 11.95
C LYS A 37 -1.58 -3.03 10.93
N GLY A 38 -0.34 -2.56 11.17
CA GLY A 38 0.34 -1.71 10.24
C GLY A 38 -0.58 -0.66 9.69
N THR A 39 -0.51 0.46 10.26
CA THR A 39 -0.81 1.71 9.68
C THR A 39 -0.16 1.92 8.33
N LYS A 40 -0.26 0.97 7.50
CA LYS A 40 -0.55 1.27 6.15
C LYS A 40 -2.03 1.40 6.18
N GLU A 41 -2.40 2.61 6.51
CA GLU A 41 -3.59 3.17 6.02
C GLU A 41 -4.12 2.37 4.85
N ALA A 42 -4.54 1.21 5.13
CA ALA A 42 -5.83 0.93 4.64
C ALA A 42 -6.66 2.03 5.29
N ALA A 43 -6.86 3.11 4.58
CA ALA A 43 -7.82 4.10 4.94
C ALA A 43 -8.98 3.33 5.49
N ALA A 44 -9.28 3.51 6.76
CA ALA A 44 -10.22 2.68 7.46
C ALA A 44 -11.41 2.48 6.53
N ALA A 45 -11.56 1.28 6.04
CA ALA A 45 -12.72 0.99 5.23
C ALA A 45 -13.88 1.38 6.14
N PRO A 46 -14.69 2.35 5.77
CA PRO A 46 -15.80 2.73 6.59
C PRO A 46 -16.54 1.44 6.89
N LYS A 47 -16.89 1.21 8.13
CA LYS A 47 -17.69 0.07 8.55
C LYS A 47 -19.07 0.22 7.90
N GLY A 48 -19.11 0.03 6.60
CA GLY A 48 -20.28 0.14 5.75
C GLY A 48 -20.30 -1.06 4.81
N LYS A 49 -21.39 -1.23 4.12
CA LYS A 49 -21.52 -2.24 3.07
C LYS A 49 -20.32 -2.15 2.12
N PRO A 50 -19.73 -3.27 1.68
CA PRO A 50 -18.62 -3.23 0.77
C PRO A 50 -18.99 -2.43 -0.47
N GLN A 51 -18.23 -1.37 -0.74
CA GLN A 51 -18.44 -0.53 -1.91
C GLN A 51 -18.20 -1.35 -3.18
N SER A 52 -18.99 -1.10 -4.20
CA SER A 52 -18.78 -1.73 -5.49
C SER A 52 -17.42 -1.34 -6.08
N ILE A 53 -16.85 -2.19 -6.91
CA ILE A 53 -15.59 -1.90 -7.61
C ILE A 53 -15.68 -0.59 -8.39
N ALA A 54 -16.82 -0.32 -9.03
CA ALA A 54 -17.06 0.92 -9.76
C ALA A 54 -16.91 2.17 -8.87
N VAL A 55 -17.50 2.17 -7.68
CA VAL A 55 -17.37 3.28 -6.72
C VAL A 55 -15.92 3.46 -6.28
N ARG A 56 -15.21 2.37 -6.03
CA ARG A 56 -13.81 2.42 -5.63
C ARG A 56 -12.91 2.95 -6.74
N LEU A 57 -13.15 2.58 -8.00
CA LEU A 57 -12.42 3.12 -9.14
C LEU A 57 -12.70 4.61 -9.33
N GLN A 58 -13.95 5.03 -9.17
CA GLN A 58 -14.30 6.46 -9.23
C GLN A 58 -13.64 7.28 -8.14
N ALA A 59 -13.47 6.74 -6.94
CA ALA A 59 -12.76 7.42 -5.86
C ALA A 59 -11.29 7.70 -6.22
N CYS A 60 -10.66 6.85 -7.03
CA CYS A 60 -9.30 7.06 -7.49
C CYS A 60 -9.17 8.27 -8.43
N LEU A 61 -10.25 8.70 -9.09
CA LEU A 61 -10.26 9.90 -9.94
C LEU A 61 -10.04 11.21 -9.16
N GLU A 62 -10.22 11.19 -7.84
CA GLU A 62 -9.94 12.35 -6.98
C GLU A 62 -8.44 12.59 -6.78
N ILE A 63 -7.61 11.61 -7.11
CA ILE A 63 -6.14 11.74 -7.10
C ILE A 63 -5.70 12.35 -8.42
N ASP A 64 -4.66 13.18 -8.39
CA ASP A 64 -4.15 13.87 -9.56
C ASP A 64 -3.86 12.90 -10.73
N ASP A 65 -4.33 13.29 -11.92
CA ASP A 65 -4.13 12.50 -13.12
C ASP A 65 -2.66 12.37 -13.51
N GLY A 66 -2.31 11.25 -14.13
CA GLY A 66 -0.94 10.97 -14.55
C GLY A 66 0.02 10.67 -13.42
N THR A 67 -0.46 10.56 -12.18
CA THR A 67 0.38 10.25 -11.03
C THR A 67 0.44 8.75 -10.73
N LYS A 68 1.57 8.33 -10.17
CA LYS A 68 1.73 6.96 -9.67
C LYS A 68 0.75 6.65 -8.54
N ASP A 69 0.35 7.65 -7.77
CA ASP A 69 -0.59 7.48 -6.66
C ASP A 69 -1.98 7.10 -7.17
N ARG A 70 -2.43 7.69 -8.26
CA ARG A 70 -3.68 7.28 -8.91
C ARG A 70 -3.60 5.83 -9.42
N LEU A 71 -2.48 5.45 -10.04
CA LEU A 71 -2.27 4.07 -10.47
C LEU A 71 -2.26 3.09 -9.29
N ASN A 72 -1.57 3.43 -8.22
CA ASN A 72 -1.55 2.62 -7.00
C ASN A 72 -2.94 2.44 -6.40
N CYS A 73 -3.77 3.48 -6.47
CA CYS A 73 -5.18 3.40 -6.06
C CYS A 73 -5.95 2.36 -6.89
N TYR A 74 -5.81 2.40 -8.21
CA TYR A 74 -6.43 1.40 -9.09
C TYR A 74 -5.89 -0.01 -8.84
N ASP A 75 -4.58 -0.16 -8.70
CA ASP A 75 -3.94 -1.45 -8.44
C ASP A 75 -4.35 -2.03 -7.08
N ALA A 76 -4.71 -1.20 -6.12
CA ALA A 76 -5.28 -1.64 -4.85
C ALA A 76 -6.72 -2.16 -4.99
N VAL A 77 -7.46 -1.66 -5.96
CA VAL A 77 -8.82 -2.13 -6.27
C VAL A 77 -8.78 -3.41 -7.10
N ILE A 78 -7.93 -3.43 -8.12
CA ILE A 78 -7.75 -4.54 -9.06
C ILE A 78 -6.25 -4.80 -9.20
N PRO A 79 -5.70 -5.78 -8.48
CA PRO A 79 -4.27 -6.09 -8.49
C PRO A 79 -3.75 -6.37 -9.90
N PRO A 80 -2.57 -5.85 -10.27
CA PRO A 80 -1.98 -6.06 -11.57
C PRO A 80 -1.62 -7.54 -11.80
N ALA A 81 -1.84 -8.01 -13.02
CA ALA A 81 -1.49 -9.35 -13.45
C ALA A 81 -1.00 -9.29 -14.92
N PRO A 82 0.17 -8.70 -15.17
CA PRO A 82 0.63 -8.40 -16.51
C PRO A 82 0.79 -9.66 -17.37
N LYS A 83 0.39 -9.54 -18.63
CA LYS A 83 0.55 -10.57 -19.65
C LYS A 83 1.49 -10.08 -20.74
N PRO A 84 2.28 -10.98 -21.39
CA PRO A 84 3.20 -10.60 -22.46
C PRO A 84 2.55 -9.91 -23.66
N LYS A 85 1.33 -10.31 -23.97
CA LYS A 85 0.50 -9.73 -25.05
C LYS A 85 -0.93 -9.58 -24.55
N PRO A 86 -1.25 -8.49 -23.87
CA PRO A 86 -2.62 -8.27 -23.43
C PRO A 86 -3.51 -7.98 -24.63
N ALA A 87 -4.69 -8.56 -24.62
CA ALA A 87 -5.73 -8.19 -25.57
C ALA A 87 -6.27 -6.80 -25.26
N LYS A 88 -6.90 -6.16 -26.23
CA LYS A 88 -7.59 -4.89 -26.01
C LYS A 88 -8.60 -5.06 -24.87
N ALA A 89 -8.55 -4.16 -23.90
CA ALA A 89 -9.42 -4.19 -22.75
C ALA A 89 -10.89 -4.01 -23.17
N LYS A 90 -11.73 -4.92 -22.73
CA LYS A 90 -13.20 -4.86 -22.92
C LYS A 90 -13.92 -4.30 -21.70
N GLY A 91 -13.23 -4.26 -20.56
CA GLY A 91 -13.73 -3.74 -19.30
C GLY A 91 -12.58 -3.38 -18.36
N TYR A 92 -12.90 -2.69 -17.28
CA TYR A 92 -11.91 -2.24 -16.30
C TYR A 92 -11.05 -3.39 -15.73
N ALA A 93 -11.60 -4.58 -15.60
CA ALA A 93 -10.87 -5.75 -15.09
C ALA A 93 -9.72 -6.18 -16.02
N ASP A 94 -9.79 -5.87 -17.29
CA ASP A 94 -8.76 -6.23 -18.27
C ASP A 94 -7.55 -5.30 -18.22
N CYS A 95 -7.71 -4.09 -17.64
CA CYS A 95 -6.63 -3.13 -17.51
C CYS A 95 -5.44 -3.68 -16.71
N ARG A 96 -5.69 -4.60 -15.77
CA ARG A 96 -4.66 -5.25 -14.97
C ARG A 96 -3.64 -6.06 -15.77
N PHE A 97 -3.96 -6.41 -17.02
CA PHE A 97 -3.09 -7.24 -17.87
C PHE A 97 -2.02 -6.43 -18.59
N PHE A 98 -2.15 -5.11 -18.66
CA PHE A 98 -1.13 -4.25 -19.23
C PHE A 98 0.13 -4.24 -18.35
N LYS A 99 1.29 -4.42 -19.00
CA LYS A 99 2.59 -4.45 -18.32
C LYS A 99 3.07 -3.04 -18.00
N GLU A 100 2.93 -2.14 -18.97
CA GLU A 100 3.36 -0.76 -18.83
C GLU A 100 2.42 0.01 -17.90
N GLU A 101 3.00 0.73 -16.94
CA GLU A 101 2.24 1.48 -15.94
C GLU A 101 1.36 2.55 -16.57
N ASP A 102 1.88 3.25 -17.56
CA ASP A 102 1.15 4.32 -18.27
C ASP A 102 -0.04 3.78 -19.07
N GLU A 103 0.12 2.64 -19.72
CA GLU A 103 -0.98 1.99 -20.44
C GLU A 103 -2.05 1.50 -19.46
N ARG A 104 -1.64 0.94 -18.34
CA ARG A 104 -2.54 0.48 -17.29
C ARG A 104 -3.32 1.64 -16.68
N LEU A 105 -2.63 2.74 -16.35
CA LEU A 105 -3.25 3.95 -15.83
C LEU A 105 -4.26 4.54 -16.83
N SER A 106 -3.86 4.69 -18.08
CA SER A 106 -4.72 5.21 -19.15
C SER A 106 -5.97 4.33 -19.35
N CYS A 107 -5.79 3.02 -19.29
CA CYS A 107 -6.89 2.06 -19.38
C CYS A 107 -7.90 2.24 -18.25
N PHE A 108 -7.43 2.29 -17.00
CA PHE A 108 -8.30 2.50 -15.84
C PHE A 108 -9.00 3.86 -15.87
N ASN A 109 -8.28 4.92 -16.22
CA ASN A 109 -8.88 6.25 -16.35
C ASN A 109 -10.05 6.24 -17.34
N GLY A 110 -9.86 5.66 -18.52
CA GLY A 110 -10.90 5.60 -19.54
C GLY A 110 -12.17 4.90 -19.05
N PHE A 111 -12.02 3.80 -18.31
CA PHE A 111 -13.18 3.10 -17.74
C PHE A 111 -13.78 3.83 -16.54
N ALA A 112 -12.96 4.32 -15.62
CA ALA A 112 -13.45 5.02 -14.44
C ALA A 112 -14.22 6.29 -14.79
N GLU A 113 -13.76 7.04 -15.76
CA GLU A 113 -14.43 8.25 -16.26
C GLU A 113 -15.74 7.94 -17.02
N SER A 114 -15.81 6.77 -17.65
CA SER A 114 -17.01 6.35 -18.39
C SER A 114 -18.15 5.86 -17.49
N ILE A 115 -17.85 5.53 -16.23
CA ILE A 115 -18.88 5.11 -15.27
C ILE A 115 -19.71 6.31 -14.86
N PRO A 116 -21.05 6.26 -14.94
CA PRO A 116 -21.90 7.30 -14.40
C PRO A 116 -21.57 7.59 -12.93
N ARG A 117 -21.52 8.86 -12.55
CA ARG A 117 -21.21 9.22 -11.16
C ARG A 117 -22.23 8.59 -10.22
N LEU A 118 -21.75 7.67 -9.42
CA LEU A 118 -22.55 7.00 -8.40
C LEU A 118 -22.62 7.88 -7.15
N PRO A 119 -23.78 7.95 -6.48
CA PRO A 119 -23.89 8.70 -5.26
C PRO A 119 -22.90 8.15 -4.22
N LYS A 120 -22.18 9.04 -3.56
CA LYS A 120 -21.37 8.68 -2.41
C LYS A 120 -22.34 8.29 -1.29
N THR A 121 -22.40 7.02 -0.97
CA THR A 121 -23.16 6.50 0.17
C THR A 121 -22.30 6.49 1.41
#